data_4920a23aca8774caaff83af051913082
#
_entry.id   4920a23aca8774caaff83af051913082
#
_cell.length_a   1.000
_cell.length_b   1.000
_cell.length_c   1.000
_cell.angle_alpha   90.00
_cell.angle_beta   90.00
_cell.angle_gamma   90.00
#
_symmetry.space_group_name_H-M   'P 1'
#
loop_
_entity.id
_entity.type
_entity.pdbx_description
1 polymer ?
#
loop_
_entity_poly.entity_id
_entity_poly.type
_entity_poly.pdbx_seq_one_letter_code
_entity_poly.pdbx_strand_id
1 'polypeptide(L)'
;MTINDSAISEQGMCEEEQVARIAWFYYHDGLTQSEISDRLGLTRLKVSRLLEKGHQSGIIRVQINSRFEGCLEYETQLRRQFSLQHVRVIHGLADADVGGRLGIGAAHMLMSLLQPQQMLAIGFGEATMNTLQRLSGFISSQQIRLVTLSGGVGSYMTGIGQLNAACSVNIIPAPLRASSADIARTLKNENCVKDVLLAAQAADVAIVGIGAVSQQDDATIIRSGYISQGEQLMIGRKGAVGDILGYFFDAKGDVVTDIKIHNELIVLPLSALKTIPVRVGVAGGENKAEAIAAAMKGGYINALVTDQDTAAAILRS
;
A
#
# COMPACT_ATOMS: atom_id res chain seq x y z
N MET A 1 20.81 47.34 -31.13
CA MET A 1 22.06 47.19 -30.37
C MET A 1 22.06 45.79 -29.84
N THR A 2 22.62 44.88 -30.59
CA THR A 2 22.63 43.42 -30.35
C THR A 2 23.77 43.15 -29.34
N ILE A 3 23.39 42.75 -28.14
CA ILE A 3 24.34 42.27 -27.15
C ILE A 3 24.79 40.87 -27.55
N ASN A 4 26.02 40.81 -28.00
CA ASN A 4 26.73 39.57 -28.33
C ASN A 4 26.99 38.79 -27.03
N ASP A 5 26.16 37.74 -26.79
CA ASP A 5 26.38 36.84 -25.64
C ASP A 5 27.54 35.93 -25.97
N SER A 6 28.78 36.43 -25.65
CA SER A 6 30.02 35.70 -25.81
C SER A 6 29.98 34.44 -24.95
N ALA A 7 30.04 33.29 -25.60
CA ALA A 7 30.27 32.00 -24.97
C ALA A 7 31.47 32.08 -24.04
N ILE A 8 31.23 32.06 -22.73
CA ILE A 8 32.28 31.97 -21.73
C ILE A 8 32.87 30.56 -21.81
N SER A 9 34.12 30.47 -22.30
CA SER A 9 34.80 29.17 -22.39
C SER A 9 35.05 28.59 -20.99
N GLU A 10 34.63 27.37 -20.74
CA GLU A 10 34.66 26.64 -19.46
C GLU A 10 36.05 26.32 -18.90
N GLN A 11 37.14 26.69 -19.56
CA GLN A 11 38.50 26.24 -19.18
C GLN A 11 39.08 26.88 -17.91
N GLY A 12 38.29 27.61 -17.12
CA GLY A 12 38.73 28.25 -15.89
C GLY A 12 37.81 28.14 -14.68
N MET A 13 36.59 27.53 -14.81
CA MET A 13 35.67 27.42 -13.68
C MET A 13 35.95 26.21 -12.82
N CYS A 14 35.94 26.38 -11.48
CA CYS A 14 35.97 25.22 -10.59
C CYS A 14 34.66 24.43 -10.67
N GLU A 15 34.74 23.15 -10.38
CA GLU A 15 33.56 22.23 -10.51
C GLU A 15 32.37 22.70 -9.67
N GLU A 16 32.62 23.28 -8.50
CA GLU A 16 31.59 23.85 -7.62
C GLU A 16 30.84 25.00 -8.29
N GLU A 17 31.54 25.88 -9.00
CA GLU A 17 30.94 26.99 -9.75
C GLU A 17 30.08 26.47 -10.91
N GLN A 18 30.53 25.42 -11.61
CA GLN A 18 29.74 24.78 -12.66
C GLN A 18 28.46 24.19 -12.10
N VAL A 19 28.53 23.49 -10.96
CA VAL A 19 27.35 22.93 -10.28
C VAL A 19 26.39 24.04 -9.88
N ALA A 20 26.89 25.12 -9.25
CA ALA A 20 26.02 26.23 -8.82
C ALA A 20 25.35 26.92 -10.01
N ARG A 21 26.03 27.13 -11.12
CA ARG A 21 25.51 27.76 -12.34
C ARG A 21 24.46 26.88 -13.03
N ILE A 22 24.71 25.57 -13.12
CA ILE A 22 23.74 24.60 -13.68
C ILE A 22 22.50 24.51 -12.79
N ALA A 23 22.69 24.50 -11.46
CA ALA A 23 21.59 24.53 -10.51
C ALA A 23 20.73 25.79 -10.65
N TRP A 24 21.38 26.95 -10.82
CA TRP A 24 20.68 28.20 -11.06
C TRP A 24 19.80 28.15 -12.32
N PHE A 25 20.36 27.73 -13.44
CA PHE A 25 19.61 27.59 -14.68
C PHE A 25 18.44 26.63 -14.57
N TYR A 26 18.63 25.51 -13.85
CA TYR A 26 17.63 24.49 -13.70
C TYR A 26 16.50 24.89 -12.75
N TYR A 27 16.82 25.37 -11.55
CA TYR A 27 15.86 25.64 -10.49
C TYR A 27 15.32 27.06 -10.48
N HIS A 28 16.11 28.05 -10.89
CA HIS A 28 15.72 29.45 -10.87
C HIS A 28 15.18 29.89 -12.23
N ASP A 29 15.92 29.62 -13.32
CA ASP A 29 15.53 30.04 -14.65
C ASP A 29 14.56 29.07 -15.33
N GLY A 30 14.34 27.88 -14.77
CA GLY A 30 13.40 26.88 -15.26
C GLY A 30 13.81 26.16 -16.55
N LEU A 31 15.11 26.23 -16.92
CA LEU A 31 15.61 25.59 -18.12
C LEU A 31 15.67 24.06 -17.99
N THR A 32 15.36 23.36 -19.06
CA THR A 32 15.54 21.89 -19.12
C THR A 32 17.01 21.52 -19.21
N GLN A 33 17.35 20.28 -18.84
CA GLN A 33 18.73 19.79 -18.94
C GLN A 33 19.30 19.86 -20.37
N SER A 34 18.45 19.76 -21.40
CA SER A 34 18.83 19.93 -22.81
C SER A 34 19.19 21.38 -23.12
N GLU A 35 18.37 22.35 -22.74
CA GLU A 35 18.63 23.77 -22.95
C GLU A 35 19.90 24.22 -22.20
N ILE A 36 20.14 23.68 -20.98
CA ILE A 36 21.36 23.94 -20.23
C ILE A 36 22.58 23.34 -20.94
N SER A 37 22.46 22.12 -21.48
CA SER A 37 23.54 21.47 -22.23
C SER A 37 23.92 22.28 -23.47
N ASP A 38 22.96 22.76 -24.21
CA ASP A 38 23.17 23.58 -25.41
C ASP A 38 23.79 24.93 -25.05
N ARG A 39 23.33 25.56 -23.96
CA ARG A 39 23.81 26.88 -23.51
C ARG A 39 25.24 26.84 -22.99
N LEU A 40 25.66 25.74 -22.33
CA LEU A 40 26.99 25.61 -21.74
C LEU A 40 27.96 24.77 -22.59
N GLY A 41 27.54 24.26 -23.75
CA GLY A 41 28.39 23.39 -24.58
C GLY A 41 28.71 22.04 -23.92
N LEU A 42 27.84 21.58 -23.00
CA LEU A 42 27.97 20.30 -22.27
C LEU A 42 27.10 19.22 -22.90
N THR A 43 27.35 17.97 -22.49
CA THR A 43 26.39 16.91 -22.78
C THR A 43 25.28 16.90 -21.74
N ARG A 44 24.04 16.54 -22.12
CA ARG A 44 22.92 16.37 -21.18
C ARG A 44 23.27 15.43 -20.01
N LEU A 45 24.04 14.37 -20.27
CA LEU A 45 24.49 13.44 -19.24
C LEU A 45 25.41 14.12 -18.23
N LYS A 46 26.30 15.03 -18.69
CA LYS A 46 27.17 15.81 -17.80
C LYS A 46 26.38 16.77 -16.93
N VAL A 47 25.36 17.45 -17.49
CA VAL A 47 24.44 18.32 -16.75
C VAL A 47 23.71 17.53 -15.65
N SER A 48 23.17 16.36 -16.00
CA SER A 48 22.47 15.49 -15.03
C SER A 48 23.39 15.07 -13.88
N ARG A 49 24.63 14.63 -14.17
CA ARG A 49 25.62 14.24 -13.15
C ARG A 49 26.04 15.39 -12.24
N LEU A 50 26.19 16.58 -12.79
CA LEU A 50 26.54 17.77 -11.99
C LEU A 50 25.41 18.22 -11.07
N LEU A 51 24.14 18.12 -11.51
CA LEU A 51 22.98 18.33 -10.63
C LEU A 51 22.94 17.30 -9.50
N GLU A 52 23.14 16.03 -9.81
CA GLU A 52 23.19 14.97 -8.80
C GLU A 52 24.33 15.21 -7.80
N LYS A 53 25.53 15.57 -8.27
CA LYS A 53 26.66 15.92 -7.42
C LYS A 53 26.35 17.13 -6.55
N GLY A 54 25.64 18.13 -7.06
CA GLY A 54 25.21 19.30 -6.32
C GLY A 54 24.30 18.95 -5.14
N HIS A 55 23.40 17.98 -5.32
CA HIS A 55 22.59 17.43 -4.22
C HIS A 55 23.44 16.66 -3.20
N GLN A 56 24.33 15.81 -3.66
CA GLN A 56 25.20 15.00 -2.78
C GLN A 56 26.16 15.86 -1.95
N SER A 57 26.69 16.94 -2.53
CA SER A 57 27.60 17.87 -1.85
C SER A 57 26.90 18.94 -1.01
N GLY A 58 25.56 19.02 -1.07
CA GLY A 58 24.75 20.01 -0.33
C GLY A 58 24.79 21.43 -0.91
N ILE A 59 25.38 21.65 -2.08
CA ILE A 59 25.30 22.90 -2.84
C ILE A 59 23.85 23.19 -3.27
N ILE A 60 23.13 22.13 -3.67
CA ILE A 60 21.72 22.21 -4.02
C ILE A 60 20.91 21.68 -2.83
N ARG A 61 20.06 22.57 -2.28
CA ARG A 61 19.07 22.22 -1.27
C ARG A 61 17.68 22.60 -1.78
N VAL A 62 16.79 21.62 -1.89
CA VAL A 62 15.39 21.85 -2.29
C VAL A 62 14.54 21.88 -1.04
N GLN A 63 13.78 22.94 -0.84
CA GLN A 63 12.80 23.06 0.23
C GLN A 63 11.41 23.09 -0.38
N ILE A 64 10.55 22.17 0.08
CA ILE A 64 9.16 22.07 -0.36
C ILE A 64 8.26 22.60 0.74
N ASN A 65 7.73 23.81 0.58
CA ASN A 65 6.78 24.39 1.51
C ASN A 65 5.36 23.91 1.20
N SER A 66 5.01 22.74 1.65
CA SER A 66 3.68 22.15 1.48
C SER A 66 3.20 21.48 2.76
N ARG A 67 1.90 21.59 3.06
CA ARG A 67 1.27 20.82 4.16
C ARG A 67 1.43 19.30 3.99
N PHE A 68 1.81 18.84 2.79
CA PHE A 68 2.04 17.44 2.47
C PHE A 68 3.51 17.00 2.57
N GLU A 69 4.43 17.93 2.93
CA GLU A 69 5.86 17.64 3.02
C GLU A 69 6.14 16.46 3.96
N GLY A 70 5.55 16.49 5.16
CA GLY A 70 5.69 15.40 6.13
C GLY A 70 5.18 14.05 5.61
N CYS A 71 4.11 14.04 4.81
CA CYS A 71 3.61 12.79 4.20
C CYS A 71 4.64 12.19 3.24
N LEU A 72 5.24 13.01 2.38
CA LEU A 72 6.26 12.57 1.40
C LEU A 72 7.53 12.08 2.09
N GLU A 73 7.92 12.72 3.19
CA GLU A 73 9.03 12.29 4.01
C GLU A 73 8.78 10.91 4.63
N TYR A 74 7.61 10.71 5.25
CA TYR A 74 7.21 9.42 5.80
C TYR A 74 7.12 8.32 4.73
N GLU A 75 6.58 8.63 3.55
CA GLU A 75 6.58 7.68 2.41
C GLU A 75 8.00 7.20 2.07
N THR A 76 8.96 8.12 2.06
CA THR A 76 10.36 7.83 1.76
C THR A 76 11.01 6.98 2.87
N GLN A 77 10.78 7.33 4.13
CA GLN A 77 11.33 6.61 5.29
C GLN A 77 10.75 5.19 5.38
N LEU A 78 9.42 5.04 5.29
CA LEU A 78 8.75 3.74 5.32
C LEU A 78 9.21 2.82 4.18
N ARG A 79 9.33 3.38 2.96
CA ARG A 79 9.83 2.63 1.80
C ARG A 79 11.23 2.07 2.04
N ARG A 80 12.12 2.87 2.62
CA ARG A 80 13.51 2.45 2.92
C ARG A 80 13.57 1.43 4.05
N GLN A 81 12.87 1.70 5.16
CA GLN A 81 12.93 0.87 6.37
C GLN A 81 12.35 -0.52 6.17
N PHE A 82 11.24 -0.63 5.42
CA PHE A 82 10.52 -1.88 5.21
C PHE A 82 10.63 -2.44 3.80
N SER A 83 11.50 -1.87 2.95
CA SER A 83 11.71 -2.31 1.54
C SER A 83 10.41 -2.37 0.73
N LEU A 84 9.50 -1.40 0.94
CA LEU A 84 8.24 -1.35 0.24
C LEU A 84 8.40 -0.84 -1.20
N GLN A 85 7.62 -1.41 -2.12
CA GLN A 85 7.58 -0.97 -3.52
C GLN A 85 6.83 0.36 -3.66
N HIS A 86 5.68 0.48 -2.96
CA HIS A 86 4.82 1.65 -3.02
C HIS A 86 4.36 2.04 -1.61
N VAL A 87 4.36 3.34 -1.33
CA VAL A 87 3.83 3.89 -0.07
C VAL A 87 3.02 5.12 -0.40
N ARG A 88 1.86 5.27 0.23
CA ARG A 88 1.03 6.46 0.18
C ARG A 88 0.64 6.84 1.60
N VAL A 89 1.07 7.99 2.04
CA VAL A 89 0.67 8.59 3.32
C VAL A 89 -0.33 9.70 3.05
N ILE A 90 -1.53 9.57 3.61
CA ILE A 90 -2.55 10.61 3.52
C ILE A 90 -2.40 11.60 4.67
N HIS A 91 -2.55 12.88 4.38
CA HIS A 91 -2.47 13.92 5.41
C HIS A 91 -3.59 13.77 6.43
N GLY A 92 -3.26 13.76 7.73
CA GLY A 92 -4.20 13.74 8.85
C GLY A 92 -4.97 15.07 8.94
N LEU A 93 -6.30 15.00 9.10
CA LEU A 93 -7.13 16.10 9.57
C LEU A 93 -7.85 15.58 10.81
N ALA A 94 -7.75 16.27 11.92
CA ALA A 94 -8.09 15.80 13.27
C ALA A 94 -9.50 15.23 13.48
N ASP A 95 -10.47 15.46 12.59
CA ASP A 95 -11.87 15.04 12.78
C ASP A 95 -12.52 14.40 11.55
N ALA A 96 -11.76 13.93 10.59
CA ALA A 96 -12.32 13.40 9.35
C ALA A 96 -12.32 11.86 9.33
N ASP A 97 -13.30 11.27 8.68
CA ASP A 97 -13.42 9.86 8.32
C ASP A 97 -12.10 9.30 7.73
N VAL A 98 -11.24 8.78 8.60
CA VAL A 98 -9.94 8.19 8.23
C VAL A 98 -10.15 7.03 7.26
N GLY A 99 -11.17 6.19 7.47
CA GLY A 99 -11.47 5.05 6.63
C GLY A 99 -11.83 5.44 5.20
N GLY A 100 -12.69 6.45 5.04
CA GLY A 100 -13.07 6.96 3.72
C GLY A 100 -11.89 7.59 2.97
N ARG A 101 -11.00 8.28 3.68
CA ARG A 101 -9.81 8.92 3.09
C ARG A 101 -8.73 7.92 2.72
N LEU A 102 -8.51 6.90 3.53
CA LEU A 102 -7.67 5.75 3.19
C LEU A 102 -8.17 5.08 1.92
N GLY A 103 -9.49 4.90 1.79
CA GLY A 103 -10.12 4.37 0.58
C GLY A 103 -9.82 5.21 -0.68
N ILE A 104 -9.80 6.56 -0.57
CA ILE A 104 -9.41 7.44 -1.69
C ILE A 104 -7.93 7.24 -2.06
N GLY A 105 -7.04 7.27 -1.06
CA GLY A 105 -5.61 7.10 -1.27
C GLY A 105 -5.27 5.75 -1.90
N ALA A 106 -5.93 4.67 -1.43
CA ALA A 106 -5.77 3.32 -1.95
C ALA A 106 -6.32 3.18 -3.38
N ALA A 107 -7.48 3.80 -3.67
CA ALA A 107 -8.02 3.82 -5.03
C ALA A 107 -7.07 4.49 -6.02
N HIS A 108 -6.50 5.65 -5.66
CA HIS A 108 -5.52 6.32 -6.52
C HIS A 108 -4.26 5.48 -6.73
N MET A 109 -3.75 4.82 -5.68
CA MET A 109 -2.61 3.91 -5.81
C MET A 109 -2.94 2.75 -6.76
N LEU A 110 -4.09 2.09 -6.57
CA LEU A 110 -4.49 0.97 -7.40
C LEU A 110 -4.72 1.37 -8.87
N MET A 111 -5.29 2.55 -9.14
CA MET A 111 -5.42 3.09 -10.50
C MET A 111 -4.07 3.28 -11.19
N SER A 112 -2.99 3.55 -10.45
CA SER A 112 -1.65 3.69 -11.00
C SER A 112 -0.90 2.36 -11.18
N LEU A 113 -1.33 1.30 -10.49
CA LEU A 113 -0.69 -0.01 -10.49
C LEU A 113 -1.35 -1.02 -11.43
N LEU A 114 -2.69 -0.96 -11.53
CA LEU A 114 -3.45 -1.93 -12.32
C LEU A 114 -3.43 -1.59 -13.81
N GLN A 115 -3.18 -2.61 -14.62
CA GLN A 115 -3.29 -2.55 -16.07
C GLN A 115 -4.64 -3.13 -16.53
N PRO A 116 -5.12 -2.78 -17.74
CA PRO A 116 -6.36 -3.35 -18.29
C PRO A 116 -6.37 -4.88 -18.23
N GLN A 117 -7.52 -5.45 -17.90
CA GLN A 117 -7.79 -6.91 -17.82
C GLN A 117 -7.03 -7.67 -16.71
N GLN A 118 -6.24 -7.00 -15.90
CA GLN A 118 -5.59 -7.62 -14.74
C GLN A 118 -6.62 -8.06 -13.67
N MET A 119 -6.15 -8.91 -12.75
CA MET A 119 -6.96 -9.45 -11.67
C MET A 119 -6.56 -8.77 -10.34
N LEU A 120 -7.56 -8.18 -9.67
CA LEU A 120 -7.44 -7.62 -8.34
C LEU A 120 -8.07 -8.59 -7.32
N ALA A 121 -7.25 -9.10 -6.42
CA ALA A 121 -7.71 -9.90 -5.28
C ALA A 121 -8.06 -8.98 -4.10
N ILE A 122 -9.23 -9.19 -3.51
CA ILE A 122 -9.78 -8.32 -2.46
C ILE A 122 -9.96 -9.08 -1.15
N GLY A 123 -9.33 -8.55 -0.08
CA GLY A 123 -9.59 -8.96 1.29
C GLY A 123 -10.84 -8.29 1.85
N PHE A 124 -11.45 -8.89 2.87
CA PHE A 124 -12.54 -8.25 3.60
C PHE A 124 -12.01 -7.09 4.47
N GLY A 125 -12.90 -6.16 4.81
CA GLY A 125 -12.58 -5.04 5.69
C GLY A 125 -13.13 -3.71 5.18
N GLU A 126 -13.39 -2.80 6.10
CA GLU A 126 -14.00 -1.51 5.81
C GLU A 126 -13.15 -0.67 4.84
N ALA A 127 -11.85 -0.56 5.09
CA ALA A 127 -10.93 0.21 4.24
C ALA A 127 -10.86 -0.34 2.80
N THR A 128 -10.90 -1.68 2.64
CA THR A 128 -10.91 -2.32 1.33
C THR A 128 -12.23 -2.08 0.60
N MET A 129 -13.37 -2.15 1.32
CA MET A 129 -14.68 -1.86 0.72
C MET A 129 -14.81 -0.38 0.31
N ASN A 130 -14.36 0.55 1.14
CA ASN A 130 -14.31 1.97 0.80
C ASN A 130 -13.44 2.23 -0.45
N THR A 131 -12.36 1.47 -0.62
CA THR A 131 -11.51 1.53 -1.82
C THR A 131 -12.25 1.05 -3.06
N LEU A 132 -12.94 -0.10 -2.99
CA LEU A 132 -13.70 -0.67 -4.11
C LEU A 132 -14.81 0.25 -4.60
N GLN A 133 -15.54 0.90 -3.70
CA GLN A 133 -16.59 1.86 -4.06
C GLN A 133 -16.04 2.98 -4.96
N ARG A 134 -14.82 3.45 -4.68
CA ARG A 134 -14.17 4.51 -5.44
C ARG A 134 -13.52 4.04 -6.74
N LEU A 135 -13.24 2.74 -6.83
CA LEU A 135 -12.69 2.10 -8.03
C LEU A 135 -13.74 1.67 -9.04
N SER A 136 -15.04 1.71 -8.73
CA SER A 136 -16.11 1.08 -9.54
C SER A 136 -16.07 1.50 -11.02
N GLY A 137 -15.92 2.77 -11.31
CA GLY A 137 -15.78 3.28 -12.68
C GLY A 137 -14.50 2.80 -13.38
N PHE A 138 -13.39 2.80 -12.67
CA PHE A 138 -12.11 2.33 -13.20
C PHE A 138 -12.13 0.82 -13.48
N ILE A 139 -12.64 0.02 -12.56
CA ILE A 139 -12.79 -1.44 -12.72
C ILE A 139 -13.56 -1.76 -13.99
N SER A 140 -14.70 -1.07 -14.20
CA SER A 140 -15.53 -1.25 -15.38
C SER A 140 -14.82 -0.83 -16.66
N SER A 141 -14.21 0.37 -16.68
CA SER A 141 -13.56 0.93 -17.89
C SER A 141 -12.30 0.16 -18.31
N GLN A 142 -11.55 -0.37 -17.34
CA GLN A 142 -10.32 -1.14 -17.58
C GLN A 142 -10.55 -2.66 -17.62
N GLN A 143 -11.81 -3.11 -17.47
CA GLN A 143 -12.17 -4.53 -17.45
C GLN A 143 -11.38 -5.34 -16.40
N ILE A 144 -11.15 -4.73 -15.21
CA ILE A 144 -10.44 -5.39 -14.11
C ILE A 144 -11.31 -6.55 -13.60
N ARG A 145 -10.71 -7.72 -13.49
CA ARG A 145 -11.34 -8.90 -12.91
C ARG A 145 -11.16 -8.90 -11.39
N LEU A 146 -12.21 -9.16 -10.65
CA LEU A 146 -12.16 -9.22 -9.20
C LEU A 146 -12.22 -10.66 -8.70
N VAL A 147 -11.48 -10.94 -7.62
CA VAL A 147 -11.55 -12.20 -6.90
C VAL A 147 -11.46 -11.96 -5.40
N THR A 148 -12.29 -12.65 -4.59
CA THR A 148 -12.20 -12.51 -3.13
C THR A 148 -11.10 -13.39 -2.55
N LEU A 149 -10.40 -12.88 -1.52
CA LEU A 149 -9.36 -13.62 -0.79
C LEU A 149 -9.95 -14.50 0.34
N SER A 150 -11.23 -14.31 0.66
CA SER A 150 -11.89 -15.05 1.73
C SER A 150 -13.35 -15.35 1.38
N GLY A 151 -13.91 -16.34 2.03
CA GLY A 151 -15.36 -16.52 2.13
C GLY A 151 -16.02 -15.35 2.88
N GLY A 152 -17.34 -15.45 3.13
CA GLY A 152 -18.10 -14.40 3.80
C GLY A 152 -18.65 -13.36 2.83
N VAL A 153 -19.47 -13.78 1.87
CA VAL A 153 -20.05 -12.93 0.80
C VAL A 153 -20.63 -11.63 1.34
N GLY A 154 -21.33 -11.65 2.48
CA GLY A 154 -21.92 -10.47 3.09
C GLY A 154 -20.92 -9.35 3.39
N SER A 155 -19.69 -9.70 3.72
CA SER A 155 -18.62 -8.73 4.00
C SER A 155 -18.17 -7.94 2.78
N TYR A 156 -18.45 -8.41 1.57
CA TYR A 156 -18.06 -7.79 0.31
C TYR A 156 -19.18 -7.00 -0.37
N MET A 157 -20.44 -7.23 0.04
CA MET A 157 -21.61 -6.68 -0.66
C MET A 157 -21.62 -5.16 -0.73
N THR A 158 -21.14 -4.47 0.30
CA THR A 158 -21.10 -3.00 0.34
C THR A 158 -20.18 -2.41 -0.76
N GLY A 159 -19.07 -3.07 -1.06
CA GLY A 159 -18.15 -2.63 -2.11
C GLY A 159 -18.55 -3.13 -3.51
N ILE A 160 -18.88 -4.42 -3.61
CA ILE A 160 -19.20 -5.10 -4.88
C ILE A 160 -20.57 -4.67 -5.43
N GLY A 161 -21.56 -4.42 -4.56
CA GLY A 161 -22.92 -4.07 -4.97
C GLY A 161 -23.04 -2.76 -5.76
N GLN A 162 -21.99 -1.95 -5.82
CA GLN A 162 -21.93 -0.72 -6.63
C GLN A 162 -21.24 -0.91 -7.99
N LEU A 163 -20.77 -2.13 -8.28
CA LEU A 163 -20.12 -2.42 -9.55
C LEU A 163 -21.14 -2.59 -10.66
N ASN A 164 -20.76 -2.22 -11.88
CA ASN A 164 -21.55 -2.47 -13.06
C ASN A 164 -21.71 -3.99 -13.29
N ALA A 165 -22.87 -4.42 -13.79
CA ALA A 165 -23.16 -5.82 -14.11
C ALA A 165 -22.18 -6.47 -15.10
N ALA A 166 -21.41 -5.66 -15.85
CA ALA A 166 -20.35 -6.13 -16.76
C ALA A 166 -19.04 -6.53 -16.04
N CYS A 167 -18.89 -6.23 -14.74
CA CYS A 167 -17.69 -6.57 -13.98
C CYS A 167 -17.65 -8.06 -13.64
N SER A 168 -16.54 -8.73 -13.97
CA SER A 168 -16.29 -10.12 -13.55
C SER A 168 -15.87 -10.15 -12.09
N VAL A 169 -16.64 -10.84 -11.24
CA VAL A 169 -16.33 -11.01 -9.82
C VAL A 169 -16.40 -12.49 -9.45
N ASN A 170 -15.27 -13.05 -9.06
CA ASN A 170 -15.17 -14.41 -8.54
C ASN A 170 -15.22 -14.36 -7.01
N ILE A 171 -16.30 -14.87 -6.43
CA ILE A 171 -16.52 -14.86 -4.97
C ILE A 171 -16.37 -16.29 -4.46
N ILE A 172 -15.64 -16.48 -3.34
CA ILE A 172 -15.57 -17.78 -2.65
C ILE A 172 -16.96 -18.09 -2.07
N PRO A 173 -17.66 -19.12 -2.56
CA PRO A 173 -19.03 -19.43 -2.15
C PRO A 173 -19.07 -20.23 -0.83
N ALA A 174 -18.45 -19.67 0.21
CA ALA A 174 -18.36 -20.28 1.53
C ALA A 174 -18.38 -19.21 2.62
N PRO A 175 -18.64 -19.56 3.90
CA PRO A 175 -18.45 -18.63 5.01
C PRO A 175 -16.98 -18.30 5.19
N LEU A 176 -16.65 -17.18 5.86
CA LEU A 176 -15.29 -16.84 6.25
C LEU A 176 -14.71 -17.87 7.24
N ARG A 177 -15.53 -18.28 8.22
CA ARG A 177 -15.20 -19.24 9.27
C ARG A 177 -16.22 -20.37 9.29
N ALA A 178 -15.76 -21.59 9.23
CA ALA A 178 -16.58 -22.79 9.43
C ALA A 178 -16.71 -23.12 10.92
N SER A 179 -17.69 -23.92 11.28
CA SER A 179 -17.94 -24.33 12.68
C SER A 179 -16.88 -25.30 13.23
N SER A 180 -16.08 -25.91 12.36
CA SER A 180 -14.95 -26.78 12.75
C SER A 180 -13.87 -26.82 11.67
N ALA A 181 -12.66 -27.24 12.04
CA ALA A 181 -11.53 -27.44 11.13
C ALA A 181 -11.85 -28.49 10.02
N ASP A 182 -12.60 -29.54 10.37
CA ASP A 182 -12.95 -30.58 9.38
C ASP A 182 -13.91 -30.06 8.33
N ILE A 183 -14.92 -29.28 8.73
CA ILE A 183 -15.83 -28.62 7.80
C ILE A 183 -15.08 -27.61 6.94
N ALA A 184 -14.18 -26.81 7.51
CA ALA A 184 -13.34 -25.89 6.74
C ALA A 184 -12.49 -26.61 5.69
N ARG A 185 -11.92 -27.76 6.06
CA ARG A 185 -11.12 -28.59 5.14
C ARG A 185 -11.99 -29.15 4.00
N THR A 186 -13.16 -29.65 4.33
CA THR A 186 -14.12 -30.18 3.33
C THR A 186 -14.53 -29.06 2.37
N LEU A 187 -14.94 -27.90 2.86
CA LEU A 187 -15.35 -26.79 2.00
C LEU A 187 -14.19 -26.27 1.12
N LYS A 188 -12.96 -26.19 1.64
CA LYS A 188 -11.79 -25.81 0.82
C LYS A 188 -11.47 -26.81 -0.30
N ASN A 189 -11.87 -28.06 -0.17
CA ASN A 189 -11.68 -29.09 -1.18
C ASN A 189 -12.80 -29.14 -2.23
N GLU A 190 -13.93 -28.47 -2.00
CA GLU A 190 -14.98 -28.30 -3.01
C GLU A 190 -14.43 -27.53 -4.22
N ASN A 191 -14.69 -28.02 -5.43
CA ASN A 191 -14.13 -27.44 -6.67
C ASN A 191 -14.49 -25.96 -6.78
N CYS A 192 -15.72 -25.55 -6.48
CA CYS A 192 -16.17 -24.15 -6.56
C CYS A 192 -15.42 -23.22 -5.60
N VAL A 193 -14.90 -23.71 -4.48
CA VAL A 193 -14.09 -22.94 -3.52
C VAL A 193 -12.61 -22.97 -3.93
N LYS A 194 -12.11 -24.17 -4.25
CA LYS A 194 -10.72 -24.39 -4.65
C LYS A 194 -10.34 -23.58 -5.89
N ASP A 195 -11.19 -23.56 -6.92
CA ASP A 195 -10.94 -22.84 -8.16
C ASP A 195 -10.82 -21.32 -7.92
N VAL A 196 -11.67 -20.75 -7.04
CA VAL A 196 -11.61 -19.34 -6.69
C VAL A 196 -10.34 -19.03 -5.86
N LEU A 197 -9.94 -19.91 -4.92
CA LEU A 197 -8.70 -19.75 -4.16
C LEU A 197 -7.46 -19.81 -5.07
N LEU A 198 -7.46 -20.70 -6.07
CA LEU A 198 -6.38 -20.76 -7.06
C LEU A 198 -6.35 -19.50 -7.94
N ALA A 199 -7.51 -19.00 -8.37
CA ALA A 199 -7.61 -17.74 -9.10
C ALA A 199 -7.11 -16.57 -8.25
N ALA A 200 -7.45 -16.52 -6.95
CA ALA A 200 -6.99 -15.51 -6.03
C ALA A 200 -5.46 -15.51 -5.85
N GLN A 201 -4.85 -16.70 -5.79
CA GLN A 201 -3.39 -16.83 -5.72
C GLN A 201 -2.69 -16.34 -7.00
N ALA A 202 -3.36 -16.47 -8.15
CA ALA A 202 -2.84 -16.05 -9.45
C ALA A 202 -3.14 -14.57 -9.78
N ALA A 203 -3.66 -13.79 -8.83
CA ALA A 203 -3.96 -12.37 -9.03
C ALA A 203 -2.68 -11.53 -9.22
N ASP A 204 -2.80 -10.45 -10.00
CA ASP A 204 -1.72 -9.51 -10.26
C ASP A 204 -1.47 -8.58 -9.08
N VAL A 205 -2.56 -8.14 -8.45
CA VAL A 205 -2.56 -7.22 -7.29
C VAL A 205 -3.52 -7.73 -6.24
N ALA A 206 -3.14 -7.64 -4.97
CA ALA A 206 -4.03 -7.86 -3.84
C ALA A 206 -4.19 -6.58 -3.01
N ILE A 207 -5.38 -6.37 -2.46
CA ILE A 207 -5.66 -5.35 -1.45
C ILE A 207 -6.20 -6.02 -0.19
N VAL A 208 -5.61 -5.71 0.96
CA VAL A 208 -5.97 -6.26 2.26
C VAL A 208 -6.05 -5.18 3.33
N GLY A 209 -6.99 -5.33 4.25
CA GLY A 209 -7.00 -4.60 5.51
C GLY A 209 -6.04 -5.23 6.51
N ILE A 210 -5.63 -4.47 7.51
CA ILE A 210 -4.84 -4.93 8.65
C ILE A 210 -5.61 -4.61 9.92
N GLY A 211 -5.93 -5.63 10.69
CA GLY A 211 -6.53 -5.51 12.01
C GLY A 211 -5.46 -5.46 13.10
N ALA A 212 -5.75 -4.77 14.22
CA ALA A 212 -4.94 -4.84 15.42
C ALA A 212 -5.62 -5.70 16.49
N VAL A 213 -4.82 -6.39 17.29
CA VAL A 213 -5.31 -7.18 18.43
C VAL A 213 -5.15 -6.34 19.70
N SER A 214 -6.00 -5.32 19.88
CA SER A 214 -6.06 -4.52 21.09
C SER A 214 -7.43 -4.60 21.74
N GLN A 215 -7.51 -4.40 23.05
CA GLN A 215 -8.79 -4.42 23.79
C GLN A 215 -9.69 -3.20 23.45
N GLN A 216 -9.12 -2.18 22.82
CA GLN A 216 -9.81 -0.94 22.45
C GLN A 216 -10.27 -0.91 20.98
N ASP A 217 -9.86 -1.91 20.18
CA ASP A 217 -10.14 -1.92 18.76
C ASP A 217 -11.34 -2.79 18.41
N ASP A 218 -12.24 -2.14 17.74
CA ASP A 218 -13.40 -2.73 17.09
C ASP A 218 -12.99 -3.31 15.71
N ALA A 219 -12.03 -4.24 15.72
CA ALA A 219 -11.53 -4.87 14.50
C ALA A 219 -12.70 -5.47 13.70
N THR A 220 -12.67 -5.32 12.38
CA THR A 220 -13.77 -5.77 11.50
C THR A 220 -14.12 -7.23 11.72
N ILE A 221 -13.13 -8.09 12.02
CA ILE A 221 -13.36 -9.53 12.26
C ILE A 221 -14.20 -9.79 13.52
N ILE A 222 -14.12 -8.89 14.52
CA ILE A 222 -14.91 -8.95 15.76
C ILE A 222 -16.30 -8.38 15.51
N ARG A 223 -16.39 -7.16 14.95
CA ARG A 223 -17.67 -6.50 14.62
C ARG A 223 -18.54 -7.36 13.73
N SER A 224 -17.94 -8.12 12.83
CA SER A 224 -18.63 -9.05 11.95
C SER A 224 -18.99 -10.38 12.64
N GLY A 225 -18.67 -10.57 13.93
CA GLY A 225 -19.03 -11.77 14.69
C GLY A 225 -18.22 -13.03 14.35
N TYR A 226 -17.11 -12.90 13.60
CA TYR A 226 -16.28 -14.06 13.25
C TYR A 226 -15.44 -14.56 14.42
N ILE A 227 -15.07 -13.68 15.36
CA ILE A 227 -14.45 -14.04 16.64
C ILE A 227 -15.17 -13.32 17.79
N SER A 228 -15.25 -13.99 18.93
CA SER A 228 -15.74 -13.40 20.16
C SER A 228 -14.67 -12.58 20.87
N GLN A 229 -15.08 -11.68 21.77
CA GLN A 229 -14.15 -10.91 22.63
C GLN A 229 -13.25 -11.83 23.47
N GLY A 230 -13.79 -12.97 23.92
CA GLY A 230 -13.03 -13.98 24.67
C GLY A 230 -11.94 -14.63 23.83
N GLU A 231 -12.22 -14.97 22.57
CA GLU A 231 -11.22 -15.49 21.64
C GLU A 231 -10.14 -14.42 21.35
N GLN A 232 -10.54 -13.15 21.13
CA GLN A 232 -9.60 -12.05 20.92
C GLN A 232 -8.63 -11.91 22.10
N LEU A 233 -9.13 -11.93 23.32
CA LEU A 233 -8.30 -11.84 24.51
C LEU A 233 -7.30 -13.00 24.60
N MET A 234 -7.73 -14.22 24.28
CA MET A 234 -6.87 -15.39 24.27
C MET A 234 -5.80 -15.31 23.16
N ILE A 235 -6.16 -14.79 21.99
CA ILE A 235 -5.26 -14.58 20.86
C ILE A 235 -4.19 -13.53 21.23
N GLY A 236 -4.58 -12.41 21.85
CA GLY A 236 -3.64 -11.40 22.33
C GLY A 236 -2.66 -11.94 23.39
N ARG A 237 -3.15 -12.79 24.33
CA ARG A 237 -2.28 -13.46 25.32
C ARG A 237 -1.24 -14.40 24.71
N LYS A 238 -1.48 -14.87 23.48
CA LYS A 238 -0.51 -15.66 22.71
C LYS A 238 0.50 -14.81 21.95
N GLY A 239 0.49 -13.48 22.14
CA GLY A 239 1.44 -12.56 21.55
C GLY A 239 1.04 -12.04 20.15
N ALA A 240 -0.20 -12.27 19.71
CA ALA A 240 -0.68 -11.69 18.47
C ALA A 240 -0.83 -10.17 18.62
N VAL A 241 -0.32 -9.40 17.65
CA VAL A 241 -0.43 -7.94 17.57
C VAL A 241 -1.39 -7.49 16.46
N GLY A 242 -1.59 -8.31 15.43
CA GLY A 242 -2.46 -7.97 14.32
C GLY A 242 -2.94 -9.18 13.54
N ASP A 243 -3.85 -8.92 12.58
CA ASP A 243 -4.34 -9.92 11.65
C ASP A 243 -4.44 -9.41 10.21
N ILE A 244 -4.34 -10.34 9.28
CA ILE A 244 -4.72 -10.18 7.87
C ILE A 244 -5.55 -11.40 7.50
N LEU A 245 -6.75 -11.18 6.96
CA LEU A 245 -7.69 -12.24 6.56
C LEU A 245 -8.05 -13.21 7.71
N GLY A 246 -7.92 -12.78 8.98
CA GLY A 246 -8.15 -13.61 10.16
C GLY A 246 -6.96 -14.48 10.57
N TYR A 247 -5.84 -14.42 9.87
CA TYR A 247 -4.58 -14.99 10.34
C TYR A 247 -3.88 -14.00 11.26
N PHE A 248 -3.69 -14.40 12.50
CA PHE A 248 -3.04 -13.60 13.54
C PHE A 248 -1.53 -13.81 13.54
N PHE A 249 -0.78 -12.72 13.68
CA PHE A 249 0.68 -12.71 13.69
C PHE A 249 1.23 -11.87 14.86
N ASP A 250 2.44 -12.20 15.28
CA ASP A 250 3.17 -11.50 16.34
C ASP A 250 3.90 -10.24 15.84
N ALA A 251 4.60 -9.52 16.74
CA ALA A 251 5.33 -8.29 16.42
C ALA A 251 6.51 -8.49 15.43
N LYS A 252 6.95 -9.74 15.21
CA LYS A 252 7.96 -10.07 14.20
C LYS A 252 7.34 -10.32 12.83
N GLY A 253 6.01 -10.50 12.79
CA GLY A 253 5.26 -10.89 11.60
C GLY A 253 5.15 -12.39 11.40
N ASP A 254 5.51 -13.20 12.41
CA ASP A 254 5.33 -14.64 12.35
C ASP A 254 3.89 -15.01 12.74
N VAL A 255 3.28 -15.94 11.99
CA VAL A 255 1.93 -16.41 12.31
C VAL A 255 1.93 -17.09 13.66
N VAL A 256 1.08 -16.62 14.59
CA VAL A 256 0.98 -17.22 15.93
C VAL A 256 0.40 -18.63 15.82
N THR A 257 1.11 -19.61 16.38
CA THR A 257 0.70 -21.02 16.38
C THR A 257 -0.43 -21.30 17.39
N ASP A 258 -1.06 -22.46 17.28
CA ASP A 258 -2.09 -22.96 18.20
C ASP A 258 -3.33 -22.05 18.34
N ILE A 259 -3.63 -21.26 17.34
CA ILE A 259 -4.87 -20.51 17.26
C ILE A 259 -5.89 -21.34 16.47
N LYS A 260 -6.93 -21.82 17.18
CA LYS A 260 -7.96 -22.73 16.63
C LYS A 260 -8.61 -22.16 15.38
N ILE A 261 -8.93 -20.87 15.38
CA ILE A 261 -9.62 -20.20 14.27
C ILE A 261 -8.86 -20.34 12.95
N HIS A 262 -7.53 -20.35 12.94
CA HIS A 262 -6.74 -20.50 11.71
C HIS A 262 -7.10 -21.75 10.90
N ASN A 263 -7.47 -22.82 11.60
CA ASN A 263 -7.91 -24.07 10.95
C ASN A 263 -9.36 -24.03 10.48
N GLU A 264 -10.15 -23.10 10.99
CA GLU A 264 -11.58 -22.92 10.70
C GLU A 264 -11.84 -21.90 9.57
N LEU A 265 -10.81 -21.14 9.15
CA LEU A 265 -10.94 -20.12 8.12
C LEU A 265 -11.03 -20.73 6.71
N ILE A 266 -11.87 -20.12 5.87
CA ILE A 266 -11.93 -20.37 4.42
C ILE A 266 -11.44 -19.11 3.72
N VAL A 267 -10.13 -19.01 3.64
CA VAL A 267 -9.40 -17.85 3.11
C VAL A 267 -8.13 -18.31 2.39
N LEU A 268 -7.57 -17.45 1.55
CA LEU A 268 -6.26 -17.65 0.97
C LEU A 268 -5.19 -17.64 2.09
N PRO A 269 -4.34 -18.67 2.23
CA PRO A 269 -3.27 -18.68 3.23
C PRO A 269 -2.30 -17.51 3.05
N LEU A 270 -1.75 -16.96 4.16
CA LEU A 270 -0.77 -15.87 4.09
C LEU A 270 0.49 -16.24 3.29
N SER A 271 0.88 -17.51 3.30
CA SER A 271 1.98 -18.01 2.45
C SER A 271 1.68 -17.87 0.96
N ALA A 272 0.43 -18.12 0.55
CA ALA A 272 -0.01 -17.91 -0.82
C ALA A 272 -0.21 -16.42 -1.14
N LEU A 273 -0.70 -15.61 -0.19
CA LEU A 273 -0.78 -14.15 -0.35
C LEU A 273 0.60 -13.56 -0.71
N LYS A 274 1.67 -14.04 -0.09
CA LYS A 274 3.05 -13.58 -0.37
C LYS A 274 3.50 -13.82 -1.81
N THR A 275 2.88 -14.73 -2.55
CA THR A 275 3.22 -15.02 -3.95
C THR A 275 2.60 -14.03 -4.94
N ILE A 276 1.60 -13.26 -4.53
CA ILE A 276 1.00 -12.21 -5.36
C ILE A 276 2.01 -11.07 -5.52
N PRO A 277 2.29 -10.59 -6.76
CA PRO A 277 3.37 -9.64 -7.03
C PRO A 277 3.24 -8.33 -6.25
N VAL A 278 2.05 -7.72 -6.23
CA VAL A 278 1.76 -6.47 -5.52
C VAL A 278 0.69 -6.72 -4.46
N ARG A 279 1.01 -6.41 -3.22
CA ARG A 279 0.12 -6.62 -2.05
C ARG A 279 -0.01 -5.31 -1.29
N VAL A 280 -1.16 -4.65 -1.47
CA VAL A 280 -1.45 -3.34 -0.89
C VAL A 280 -2.15 -3.53 0.46
N GLY A 281 -1.48 -3.16 1.53
CA GLY A 281 -2.09 -3.02 2.85
C GLY A 281 -2.75 -1.65 2.98
N VAL A 282 -4.00 -1.61 3.44
CA VAL A 282 -4.73 -0.37 3.70
C VAL A 282 -5.18 -0.35 5.15
N ALA A 283 -4.52 0.44 5.96
CA ALA A 283 -4.82 0.56 7.38
C ALA A 283 -4.33 1.92 7.93
N GLY A 284 -5.02 2.44 8.92
CA GLY A 284 -4.69 3.67 9.62
C GLY A 284 -5.26 3.68 11.03
N GLY A 285 -4.75 4.60 11.83
CA GLY A 285 -4.94 4.72 13.27
C GLY A 285 -3.67 4.35 14.02
N GLU A 286 -3.18 5.21 14.91
CA GLU A 286 -1.93 5.00 15.67
C GLU A 286 -1.91 3.66 16.44
N ASN A 287 -3.06 3.24 16.94
CA ASN A 287 -3.28 1.96 17.61
C ASN A 287 -2.99 0.73 16.74
N LYS A 288 -2.92 0.89 15.41
CA LYS A 288 -2.57 -0.18 14.44
C LYS A 288 -1.11 -0.15 14.01
N ALA A 289 -0.31 0.82 14.48
CA ALA A 289 1.07 0.99 14.04
C ALA A 289 1.91 -0.29 14.20
N GLU A 290 1.83 -0.96 15.34
CA GLU A 290 2.55 -2.22 15.60
C GLU A 290 2.09 -3.34 14.66
N ALA A 291 0.79 -3.50 14.46
CA ALA A 291 0.23 -4.50 13.55
C ALA A 291 0.65 -4.26 12.09
N ILE A 292 0.66 -2.98 11.65
CA ILE A 292 1.10 -2.62 10.30
C ILE A 292 2.59 -2.88 10.14
N ALA A 293 3.42 -2.51 11.12
CA ALA A 293 4.85 -2.80 11.12
C ALA A 293 5.13 -4.31 11.06
N ALA A 294 4.41 -5.10 11.84
CA ALA A 294 4.49 -6.56 11.84
C ALA A 294 4.08 -7.17 10.49
N ALA A 295 3.00 -6.66 9.87
CA ALA A 295 2.56 -7.11 8.56
C ALA A 295 3.62 -6.86 7.45
N MET A 296 4.35 -5.74 7.54
CA MET A 296 5.47 -5.43 6.64
C MET A 296 6.67 -6.34 6.90
N LYS A 297 7.07 -6.52 8.18
CA LYS A 297 8.16 -7.44 8.59
C LYS A 297 7.88 -8.88 8.13
N GLY A 298 6.64 -9.34 8.28
CA GLY A 298 6.20 -10.65 7.83
C GLY A 298 6.15 -10.80 6.30
N GLY A 299 6.31 -9.71 5.53
CA GLY A 299 6.25 -9.73 4.06
C GLY A 299 4.85 -9.98 3.50
N TYR A 300 3.79 -9.78 4.28
CA TYR A 300 2.41 -9.97 3.84
C TYR A 300 1.94 -8.87 2.90
N ILE A 301 2.53 -7.68 3.05
CA ILE A 301 2.33 -6.54 2.16
C ILE A 301 3.68 -6.02 1.67
N ASN A 302 3.72 -5.46 0.46
CA ASN A 302 4.87 -4.76 -0.12
C ASN A 302 4.48 -3.37 -0.67
N ALA A 303 3.25 -2.98 -0.46
CA ALA A 303 2.75 -1.63 -0.66
C ALA A 303 1.84 -1.24 0.52
N LEU A 304 1.87 0.03 0.93
CA LEU A 304 1.12 0.53 2.08
C LEU A 304 0.40 1.82 1.76
N VAL A 305 -0.87 1.89 2.18
CA VAL A 305 -1.63 3.14 2.27
C VAL A 305 -2.01 3.35 3.73
N THR A 306 -1.54 4.45 4.31
CA THR A 306 -1.78 4.79 5.72
C THR A 306 -1.95 6.30 5.91
N ASP A 307 -2.31 6.74 7.10
CA ASP A 307 -2.35 8.15 7.46
C ASP A 307 -1.04 8.63 8.10
N GLN A 308 -0.90 9.97 8.21
CA GLN A 308 0.31 10.61 8.69
C GLN A 308 0.65 10.24 10.15
N ASP A 309 -0.35 10.18 11.03
CA ASP A 309 -0.13 9.90 12.44
C ASP A 309 0.31 8.45 12.65
N THR A 310 -0.33 7.54 11.93
CA THR A 310 0.06 6.13 11.88
C THR A 310 1.46 5.94 11.32
N ALA A 311 1.82 6.63 10.23
CA ALA A 311 3.15 6.58 9.64
C ALA A 311 4.22 7.06 10.63
N ALA A 312 3.96 8.17 11.34
CA ALA A 312 4.84 8.67 12.39
C ALA A 312 4.98 7.67 13.55
N ALA A 313 3.89 7.01 13.97
CA ALA A 313 3.92 6.00 15.02
C ALA A 313 4.74 4.76 14.62
N ILE A 314 4.59 4.27 13.38
CA ILE A 314 5.36 3.15 12.84
C ILE A 314 6.87 3.45 12.84
N LEU A 315 7.26 4.66 12.47
CA LEU A 315 8.67 5.06 12.38
C LEU A 315 9.34 5.31 13.74
N ARG A 316 8.53 5.50 14.81
CA ARG A 316 9.02 5.61 16.21
C ARG A 316 9.22 4.26 16.88
N SER A 317 8.61 3.17 16.40
CA SER A 317 8.68 1.81 16.95
C SER A 317 9.87 1.02 16.39
#